data_a26bcbed36aba9f87eeb399573785d89
#
_entry.id   a26bcbed36aba9f87eeb399573785d89
#
_cell.length_a   1.000
_cell.length_b   1.000
_cell.length_c   1.000
_cell.angle_alpha   90.00
_cell.angle_beta   90.00
_cell.angle_gamma   90.00
#
_symmetry.space_group_name_H-M   'P 1'
#
loop_
_entity.id
_entity.type
_entity.pdbx_description
1 polymer ?
#
loop_
_entity_poly.entity_id
_entity_poly.type
_entity_poly.pdbx_seq_one_letter_code
_entity_poly.pdbx_strand_id
1 'polypeptide(L)'
;MAANENRLVWLDMEMTGLDPEKERIIEVAVVVTEPDLSVVAEGPVLVVHQPDSLLDAMDNWNKSTHGKSGLIDKVRASTLTEAQAETELLAFLSQHVPAGKSPLCGNTISQDRRFMYAYMPNLERFFHYRNLDVSTLKELARRWAPTVYKGFEKKSRHEALADIYESIDELKYYREHLLKV
;
A
#
# COMPACT_ATOMS: atom_id res chain seq x y z
N MET A 1 10.55 0.48 20.81
CA MET A 1 11.86 0.10 20.19
C MET A 1 12.40 1.33 19.46
N ALA A 2 13.71 1.54 19.40
CA ALA A 2 14.27 2.67 18.66
C ALA A 2 14.01 2.54 17.16
N ALA A 3 13.90 3.67 16.46
CA ALA A 3 13.79 3.71 15.00
C ALA A 3 15.07 3.11 14.36
N ASN A 4 14.90 2.32 13.31
CA ASN A 4 15.97 1.61 12.62
C ASN A 4 15.92 1.90 11.11
N GLU A 5 17.04 2.38 10.54
CA GLU A 5 17.13 2.79 9.14
C GLU A 5 17.08 1.62 8.14
N ASN A 6 17.28 0.39 8.58
CA ASN A 6 17.23 -0.80 7.72
C ASN A 6 15.83 -1.39 7.57
N ARG A 7 14.85 -0.93 8.36
CA ARG A 7 13.47 -1.41 8.27
C ARG A 7 12.82 -0.98 6.97
N LEU A 8 11.88 -1.81 6.53
CA LEU A 8 11.08 -1.59 5.34
C LEU A 8 9.68 -1.16 5.72
N VAL A 9 9.17 -0.14 5.03
CA VAL A 9 7.79 0.33 5.20
C VAL A 9 6.97 -0.08 3.99
N TRP A 10 5.97 -0.92 4.27
CA TRP A 10 4.99 -1.39 3.31
C TRP A 10 3.76 -0.51 3.39
N LEU A 11 3.21 -0.17 2.23
CA LEU A 11 2.01 0.66 2.13
C LEU A 11 1.13 0.11 1.02
N ASP A 12 -0.17 0.27 1.20
CA ASP A 12 -1.18 0.03 0.18
C ASP A 12 -2.32 1.02 0.36
N MET A 13 -2.91 1.44 -0.75
CA MET A 13 -4.03 2.38 -0.78
C MET A 13 -5.16 1.84 -1.63
N GLU A 14 -6.40 2.01 -1.15
CA GLU A 14 -7.58 1.94 -1.99
C GLU A 14 -7.98 3.35 -2.45
N MET A 15 -8.34 3.47 -3.71
CA MET A 15 -8.71 4.74 -4.31
C MET A 15 -10.04 4.61 -5.05
N THR A 16 -10.66 5.74 -5.37
CA THR A 16 -11.89 5.78 -6.18
C THR A 16 -11.66 5.41 -7.65
N GLY A 17 -10.40 5.37 -8.09
CA GLY A 17 -9.93 5.01 -9.42
C GLY A 17 -8.43 5.20 -9.57
N LEU A 18 -7.92 5.22 -10.80
CA LEU A 18 -6.48 5.18 -11.06
C LEU A 18 -5.86 6.53 -11.49
N ASP A 19 -6.66 7.56 -11.71
CA ASP A 19 -6.20 8.88 -12.15
C ASP A 19 -6.15 9.88 -10.99
N PRO A 20 -4.96 10.20 -10.44
CA PRO A 20 -4.86 11.10 -9.29
C PRO A 20 -5.29 12.55 -9.58
N GLU A 21 -5.56 12.93 -10.84
CA GLU A 21 -6.12 14.24 -11.14
C GLU A 21 -7.64 14.32 -10.87
N LYS A 22 -8.32 13.17 -10.84
CA LYS A 22 -9.78 13.06 -10.70
C LYS A 22 -10.21 12.28 -9.48
N GLU A 23 -9.37 11.32 -9.09
CA GLU A 23 -9.68 10.30 -8.11
C GLU A 23 -9.02 10.60 -6.77
N ARG A 24 -9.48 9.97 -5.69
CA ARG A 24 -9.04 10.26 -4.33
C ARG A 24 -8.77 8.99 -3.55
N ILE A 25 -7.98 9.14 -2.48
CA ILE A 25 -7.67 8.07 -1.52
C ILE A 25 -8.91 7.83 -0.64
N ILE A 26 -9.29 6.57 -0.45
CA ILE A 26 -10.41 6.16 0.41
C ILE A 26 -9.98 5.23 1.56
N GLU A 27 -8.88 4.51 1.42
CA GLU A 27 -8.27 3.75 2.52
C GLU A 27 -6.75 3.76 2.35
N VAL A 28 -6.03 3.72 3.46
CA VAL A 28 -4.57 3.56 3.47
C VAL A 28 -4.16 2.74 4.69
N ALA A 29 -3.22 1.83 4.49
CA ALA A 29 -2.61 1.05 5.55
C ALA A 29 -1.09 1.01 5.42
N VAL A 30 -0.39 0.78 6.53
CA VAL A 30 1.06 0.62 6.57
C VAL A 30 1.46 -0.52 7.50
N VAL A 31 2.53 -1.23 7.13
CA VAL A 31 3.19 -2.24 7.96
C VAL A 31 4.69 -1.99 7.93
N VAL A 32 5.36 -2.17 9.05
CA VAL A 32 6.83 -2.08 9.16
C VAL A 32 7.40 -3.47 9.37
N THR A 33 8.40 -3.83 8.57
CA THR A 33 9.14 -5.10 8.71
C THR A 33 10.62 -4.87 8.94
N GLU A 34 11.30 -5.86 9.51
CA GLU A 34 12.75 -5.98 9.40
C GLU A 34 13.15 -6.33 7.95
N PRO A 35 14.45 -6.26 7.58
CA PRO A 35 14.90 -6.63 6.24
C PRO A 35 14.62 -8.08 5.84
N ASP A 36 14.46 -8.98 6.82
CA ASP A 36 14.13 -10.39 6.60
C ASP A 36 12.63 -10.64 6.35
N LEU A 37 11.83 -9.56 6.35
CA LEU A 37 10.38 -9.54 6.17
C LEU A 37 9.57 -10.01 7.40
N SER A 38 10.20 -10.12 8.58
CA SER A 38 9.47 -10.29 9.83
C SER A 38 8.78 -8.98 10.23
N VAL A 39 7.52 -9.06 10.64
CA VAL A 39 6.70 -7.89 11.00
C VAL A 39 7.18 -7.31 12.33
N VAL A 40 7.48 -6.02 12.34
CA VAL A 40 7.86 -5.24 13.53
C VAL A 40 6.65 -4.55 14.13
N ALA A 41 5.84 -3.92 13.29
CA ALA A 41 4.66 -3.18 13.71
C ALA A 41 3.64 -3.08 12.57
N GLU A 42 2.38 -3.22 12.93
CA GLU A 42 1.24 -2.95 12.09
C GLU A 42 0.72 -1.55 12.44
N GLY A 43 0.62 -0.69 11.42
CA GLY A 43 0.11 0.67 11.59
C GLY A 43 -1.42 0.74 11.54
N PRO A 44 -1.97 1.93 11.70
CA PRO A 44 -3.41 2.12 11.58
C PRO A 44 -3.88 1.84 10.15
N VAL A 45 -5.09 1.28 10.02
CA VAL A 45 -5.87 1.28 8.78
C VAL A 45 -6.77 2.50 8.83
N LEU A 46 -6.56 3.44 7.93
CA LEU A 46 -7.23 4.74 7.94
C LEU A 46 -8.18 4.86 6.75
N VAL A 47 -9.46 4.98 7.05
CA VAL A 47 -10.51 5.21 6.05
C VAL A 47 -10.74 6.71 5.93
N VAL A 48 -10.47 7.24 4.75
CA VAL A 48 -10.55 8.68 4.44
C VAL A 48 -11.92 9.03 3.91
N HIS A 49 -12.53 10.07 4.47
CA HIS A 49 -13.81 10.58 3.99
C HIS A 49 -13.71 11.17 2.59
N GLN A 50 -14.66 10.81 1.74
CA GLN A 50 -14.86 11.45 0.42
C GLN A 50 -16.35 11.75 0.22
N PRO A 51 -16.68 12.82 -0.53
CA PRO A 51 -18.06 13.21 -0.78
C PRO A 51 -18.80 12.18 -1.65
N ASP A 52 -20.11 12.04 -1.45
CA ASP A 52 -20.95 11.12 -2.21
C ASP A 52 -20.83 11.31 -3.72
N SER A 53 -20.71 12.56 -4.19
CA SER A 53 -20.53 12.86 -5.61
C SER A 53 -19.31 12.18 -6.24
N LEU A 54 -18.24 12.02 -5.47
CA LEU A 54 -17.03 11.32 -5.92
C LEU A 54 -17.23 9.80 -5.91
N LEU A 55 -17.84 9.28 -4.84
CA LEU A 55 -18.13 7.84 -4.73
C LEU A 55 -19.12 7.39 -5.81
N ASP A 56 -20.11 8.22 -6.12
CA ASP A 56 -21.11 7.96 -7.18
C ASP A 56 -20.52 8.09 -8.59
N ALA A 57 -19.39 8.80 -8.76
CA ALA A 57 -18.69 8.94 -10.02
C ALA A 57 -17.73 7.77 -10.32
N MET A 58 -17.40 6.92 -9.33
CA MET A 58 -16.54 5.74 -9.53
C MET A 58 -17.06 4.86 -10.69
N ASP A 59 -16.15 4.19 -11.38
CA ASP A 59 -16.52 3.19 -12.37
C ASP A 59 -17.20 1.95 -11.75
N ASN A 60 -17.78 1.11 -12.59
CA ASN A 60 -18.55 -0.06 -12.14
C ASN A 60 -17.69 -1.09 -11.39
N TRP A 61 -16.41 -1.22 -11.75
CA TRP A 61 -15.50 -2.14 -11.08
C TRP A 61 -15.20 -1.69 -9.65
N ASN A 62 -14.81 -0.41 -9.48
CA ASN A 62 -14.53 0.18 -8.16
C ASN A 62 -15.78 0.17 -7.27
N LYS A 63 -16.96 0.56 -7.79
CA LYS A 63 -18.22 0.47 -7.06
C LYS A 63 -18.53 -0.95 -6.59
N SER A 64 -18.34 -1.93 -7.46
CA SER A 64 -18.62 -3.34 -7.12
C SER A 64 -17.64 -3.87 -6.08
N THR A 65 -16.35 -3.58 -6.25
CA THR A 65 -15.27 -4.06 -5.38
C THR A 65 -15.36 -3.46 -3.99
N HIS A 66 -15.39 -2.13 -3.90
CA HIS A 66 -15.46 -1.41 -2.63
C HIS A 66 -16.84 -1.50 -1.95
N GLY A 67 -17.90 -1.73 -2.74
CA GLY A 67 -19.23 -2.01 -2.20
C GLY A 67 -19.30 -3.38 -1.52
N LYS A 68 -18.69 -4.42 -2.13
CA LYS A 68 -18.64 -5.78 -1.55
C LYS A 68 -17.82 -5.87 -0.27
N SER A 69 -16.71 -5.12 -0.18
CA SER A 69 -15.89 -5.04 1.04
C SER A 69 -16.52 -4.16 2.14
N GLY A 70 -17.59 -3.42 1.82
CA GLY A 70 -18.21 -2.45 2.73
C GLY A 70 -17.40 -1.16 2.90
N LEU A 71 -16.36 -0.97 2.10
CA LEU A 71 -15.49 0.21 2.20
C LEU A 71 -16.25 1.50 1.89
N ILE A 72 -17.17 1.51 0.92
CA ILE A 72 -17.96 2.69 0.56
C ILE A 72 -18.74 3.23 1.77
N ASP A 73 -19.35 2.35 2.55
CA ASP A 73 -20.12 2.75 3.73
C ASP A 73 -19.20 3.28 4.84
N LYS A 74 -18.02 2.68 5.00
CA LYS A 74 -16.98 3.17 5.93
C LYS A 74 -16.49 4.56 5.53
N VAL A 75 -16.27 4.81 4.24
CA VAL A 75 -15.84 6.11 3.70
C VAL A 75 -16.89 7.19 3.97
N ARG A 76 -18.16 6.89 3.76
CA ARG A 76 -19.28 7.80 4.08
C ARG A 76 -19.37 8.13 5.57
N ALA A 77 -19.16 7.14 6.42
CA ALA A 77 -19.23 7.28 7.87
C ALA A 77 -17.97 7.94 8.46
N SER A 78 -16.85 7.93 7.74
CA SER A 78 -15.61 8.54 8.19
C SER A 78 -15.71 10.06 8.19
N THR A 79 -14.95 10.70 9.08
CA THR A 79 -14.72 12.15 9.12
C THR A 79 -13.26 12.50 8.91
N LEU A 80 -12.41 11.48 8.71
CA LEU A 80 -10.97 11.65 8.56
C LEU A 80 -10.64 12.24 7.19
N THR A 81 -9.89 13.32 7.16
CA THR A 81 -9.37 13.91 5.93
C THR A 81 -8.04 13.27 5.51
N GLU A 82 -7.63 13.44 4.26
CA GLU A 82 -6.32 12.98 3.77
C GLU A 82 -5.16 13.60 4.57
N ALA A 83 -5.26 14.87 4.94
CA ALA A 83 -4.22 15.56 5.73
C ALA A 83 -4.12 15.02 7.17
N GLN A 84 -5.25 14.64 7.78
CA GLN A 84 -5.25 13.99 9.09
C GLN A 84 -4.69 12.58 9.02
N ALA A 85 -5.08 11.80 8.00
CA ALA A 85 -4.53 10.48 7.76
C ALA A 85 -3.00 10.54 7.55
N GLU A 86 -2.52 11.48 6.73
CA GLU A 86 -1.08 11.73 6.55
C GLU A 86 -0.37 11.97 7.89
N THR A 87 -0.95 12.82 8.74
CA THR A 87 -0.39 13.15 10.06
C THR A 87 -0.30 11.92 10.96
N GLU A 88 -1.34 11.11 11.01
CA GLU A 88 -1.36 9.89 11.81
C GLU A 88 -0.33 8.85 11.33
N LEU A 89 -0.22 8.66 10.01
CA LEU A 89 0.78 7.77 9.42
C LEU A 89 2.20 8.22 9.74
N LEU A 90 2.49 9.52 9.60
CA LEU A 90 3.80 10.08 9.93
C LEU A 90 4.14 9.92 11.41
N ALA A 91 3.18 10.13 12.30
CA ALA A 91 3.36 9.94 13.74
C ALA A 91 3.69 8.48 14.08
N PHE A 92 3.04 7.53 13.41
CA PHE A 92 3.34 6.09 13.56
C PHE A 92 4.73 5.75 12.99
N LEU A 93 4.99 6.08 11.73
CA LEU A 93 6.20 5.68 11.02
C LEU A 93 7.47 6.24 11.66
N SER A 94 7.44 7.47 12.18
CA SER A 94 8.58 8.13 12.84
C SER A 94 9.08 7.37 14.07
N GLN A 95 8.23 6.56 14.70
CA GLN A 95 8.62 5.74 15.85
C GLN A 95 9.44 4.51 15.42
N HIS A 96 9.36 4.10 14.16
CA HIS A 96 9.92 2.85 13.66
C HIS A 96 11.07 3.03 12.68
N VAL A 97 11.02 4.09 11.85
CA VAL A 97 11.99 4.33 10.76
C VAL A 97 12.34 5.81 10.71
N PRO A 98 13.64 6.19 10.56
CA PRO A 98 14.00 7.58 10.29
C PRO A 98 13.54 8.01 8.90
N ALA A 99 13.14 9.29 8.76
CA ALA A 99 12.73 9.87 7.47
C ALA A 99 13.85 9.73 6.41
N GLY A 100 13.45 9.50 5.17
CA GLY A 100 14.34 9.39 4.02
C GLY A 100 15.09 8.05 3.91
N LYS A 101 14.83 7.06 4.77
CA LYS A 101 15.59 5.81 4.82
C LYS A 101 14.90 4.63 4.14
N SER A 102 13.66 4.35 4.49
CA SER A 102 12.95 3.23 3.87
C SER A 102 12.54 3.53 2.43
N PRO A 103 12.76 2.61 1.48
CA PRO A 103 12.02 2.65 0.22
C PRO A 103 10.52 2.52 0.50
N LEU A 104 9.70 2.95 -0.44
CA LEU A 104 8.27 2.65 -0.43
C LEU A 104 8.08 1.24 -0.97
N CYS A 105 7.53 0.32 -0.15
CA CYS A 105 7.40 -1.09 -0.48
C CYS A 105 5.93 -1.48 -0.75
N GLY A 106 5.68 -2.30 -1.77
CA GLY A 106 4.35 -2.82 -2.11
C GLY A 106 4.30 -3.46 -3.49
N ASN A 107 3.09 -3.68 -3.99
CA ASN A 107 2.83 -4.15 -5.37
C ASN A 107 2.32 -3.00 -6.22
N THR A 108 2.91 -2.77 -7.39
CA THR A 108 2.59 -1.65 -8.29
C THR A 108 2.62 -0.31 -7.55
N ILE A 109 3.49 -0.23 -6.56
CA ILE A 109 3.54 0.83 -5.55
C ILE A 109 3.79 2.23 -6.12
N SER A 110 4.23 2.32 -7.36
CA SER A 110 4.35 3.59 -8.08
C SER A 110 2.98 4.28 -8.26
N GLN A 111 1.90 3.51 -8.31
CA GLN A 111 0.54 4.05 -8.41
C GLN A 111 0.13 4.74 -7.10
N ASP A 112 0.35 4.08 -5.97
CA ASP A 112 0.13 4.65 -4.63
C ASP A 112 0.97 5.91 -4.44
N ARG A 113 2.23 5.87 -4.87
CA ARG A 113 3.14 7.02 -4.78
C ARG A 113 2.64 8.25 -5.54
N ARG A 114 1.96 8.07 -6.69
CA ARG A 114 1.34 9.18 -7.42
C ARG A 114 0.22 9.85 -6.62
N PHE A 115 -0.60 9.06 -5.93
CA PHE A 115 -1.65 9.57 -5.05
C PHE A 115 -1.07 10.24 -3.81
N MET A 116 -0.03 9.67 -3.21
CA MET A 116 0.69 10.32 -2.10
C MET A 116 1.26 11.67 -2.52
N TYR A 117 1.88 11.73 -3.68
CA TYR A 117 2.44 12.99 -4.20
C TYR A 117 1.36 14.07 -4.33
N ALA A 118 0.16 13.70 -4.76
CA ALA A 118 -0.96 14.62 -4.95
C ALA A 118 -1.63 15.02 -3.63
N TYR A 119 -1.82 14.08 -2.69
CA TYR A 119 -2.73 14.25 -1.55
C TYR A 119 -2.08 14.09 -0.17
N MET A 120 -0.89 13.47 -0.10
CA MET A 120 -0.12 13.24 1.13
C MET A 120 1.37 13.55 0.90
N PRO A 121 1.72 14.80 0.51
CA PRO A 121 3.08 15.14 0.07
C PRO A 121 4.12 15.07 1.18
N ASN A 122 3.74 15.19 2.46
CA ASN A 122 4.67 15.03 3.58
C ASN A 122 4.99 13.55 3.81
N LEU A 123 4.00 12.67 3.64
CA LEU A 123 4.19 11.22 3.69
C LEU A 123 5.06 10.75 2.51
N GLU A 124 4.85 11.29 1.32
CA GLU A 124 5.71 10.99 0.16
C GLU A 124 7.18 11.35 0.45
N ARG A 125 7.45 12.54 0.98
CA ARG A 125 8.80 13.00 1.35
C ARG A 125 9.43 12.23 2.51
N PHE A 126 8.64 11.53 3.30
CA PHE A 126 9.14 10.69 4.39
C PHE A 126 9.89 9.47 3.86
N PHE A 127 9.52 8.94 2.70
CA PHE A 127 10.17 7.80 2.08
C PHE A 127 11.46 8.18 1.35
N HIS A 128 12.34 7.19 1.20
CA HIS A 128 13.42 7.28 0.22
C HIS A 128 12.82 7.37 -1.19
N TYR A 129 13.52 8.00 -2.14
CA TYR A 129 13.03 8.15 -3.52
C TYR A 129 12.87 6.83 -4.29
N ARG A 130 13.47 5.75 -3.81
CA ARG A 130 13.36 4.41 -4.43
C ARG A 130 12.11 3.70 -3.96
N ASN A 131 11.60 2.82 -4.84
CA ASN A 131 10.56 1.85 -4.51
C ASN A 131 11.16 0.44 -4.37
N LEU A 132 10.57 -0.37 -3.50
CA LEU A 132 10.70 -1.81 -3.51
C LEU A 132 9.38 -2.36 -4.04
N ASP A 133 9.29 -2.54 -5.37
CA ASP A 133 8.07 -2.96 -6.04
C ASP A 133 8.11 -4.46 -6.34
N VAL A 134 7.31 -5.23 -5.62
CA VAL A 134 7.22 -6.69 -5.77
C VAL A 134 6.68 -7.07 -7.15
N SER A 135 5.87 -6.22 -7.76
CA SER A 135 5.34 -6.48 -9.12
C SER A 135 6.44 -6.53 -10.18
N THR A 136 7.61 -5.93 -9.93
CA THR A 136 8.78 -6.10 -10.80
C THR A 136 9.24 -7.56 -10.84
N LEU A 137 9.33 -8.22 -9.68
CA LEU A 137 9.69 -9.65 -9.61
C LEU A 137 8.61 -10.52 -10.25
N LYS A 138 7.35 -10.18 -10.05
CA LYS A 138 6.22 -10.84 -10.69
C LYS A 138 6.30 -10.78 -12.21
N GLU A 139 6.62 -9.63 -12.78
CA GLU A 139 6.79 -9.45 -14.22
C GLU A 139 7.98 -10.24 -14.78
N LEU A 140 9.09 -10.33 -14.01
CA LEU A 140 10.23 -11.15 -14.36
C LEU A 140 9.94 -12.64 -14.25
N ALA A 141 9.29 -13.07 -13.16
CA ALA A 141 8.87 -14.46 -12.97
C ALA A 141 7.96 -14.95 -14.09
N ARG A 142 7.00 -14.12 -14.51
CA ARG A 142 6.09 -14.43 -15.62
C ARG A 142 6.84 -14.73 -16.93
N ARG A 143 7.96 -14.06 -17.19
CA ARG A 143 8.74 -14.17 -18.42
C ARG A 143 9.85 -15.20 -18.34
N TRP A 144 10.53 -15.29 -17.20
CA TRP A 144 11.76 -16.07 -17.06
C TRP A 144 11.56 -17.40 -16.33
N ALA A 145 10.54 -17.46 -15.46
CA ALA A 145 10.22 -18.63 -14.65
C ALA A 145 8.71 -18.83 -14.51
N PRO A 146 7.98 -19.17 -15.61
CA PRO A 146 6.52 -19.26 -15.60
C PRO A 146 5.95 -20.24 -14.57
N THR A 147 6.70 -21.29 -14.22
CA THR A 147 6.31 -22.24 -13.17
C THR A 147 6.30 -21.59 -11.80
N VAL A 148 7.33 -20.78 -11.49
CA VAL A 148 7.38 -19.99 -10.25
C VAL A 148 6.22 -18.97 -10.22
N TYR A 149 5.99 -18.25 -11.32
CA TYR A 149 4.88 -17.31 -11.40
C TYR A 149 3.52 -17.93 -11.07
N LYS A 150 3.25 -19.15 -11.58
CA LYS A 150 1.99 -19.88 -11.34
C LYS A 150 1.88 -20.49 -9.95
N GLY A 151 2.98 -20.59 -9.23
CA GLY A 151 3.01 -21.19 -7.89
C GLY A 151 2.55 -20.27 -6.77
N PHE A 152 2.33 -18.98 -7.03
CA PHE A 152 1.81 -18.03 -6.06
C PHE A 152 0.42 -17.55 -6.45
N GLU A 153 -0.57 -17.82 -5.60
CA GLU A 153 -1.96 -17.37 -5.80
C GLU A 153 -2.31 -16.30 -4.78
N LYS A 154 -2.77 -15.14 -5.27
CA LYS A 154 -3.31 -14.06 -4.44
C LYS A 154 -4.79 -14.26 -4.16
N LYS A 155 -5.21 -13.94 -2.95
CA LYS A 155 -6.63 -13.92 -2.57
C LYS A 155 -7.34 -12.64 -3.00
N SER A 156 -6.58 -11.57 -3.23
CA SER A 156 -7.02 -10.25 -3.74
C SER A 156 -8.29 -9.74 -3.02
N ARG A 157 -8.17 -9.48 -1.72
CA ARG A 157 -9.32 -9.06 -0.91
C ARG A 157 -9.73 -7.62 -1.16
N HIS A 158 -8.85 -6.81 -1.77
CA HIS A 158 -9.05 -5.37 -1.97
C HIS A 158 -9.37 -4.64 -0.65
N GLU A 159 -8.57 -4.95 0.35
CA GLU A 159 -8.49 -4.31 1.65
C GLU A 159 -7.02 -3.98 1.88
N ALA A 160 -6.67 -2.71 2.08
CA ALA A 160 -5.29 -2.24 2.06
C ALA A 160 -4.34 -3.05 2.97
N LEU A 161 -4.74 -3.35 4.20
CA LEU A 161 -3.91 -4.14 5.11
C LEU A 161 -3.70 -5.59 4.64
N ALA A 162 -4.74 -6.24 4.13
CA ALA A 162 -4.64 -7.61 3.61
C ALA A 162 -3.73 -7.67 2.38
N ASP A 163 -3.82 -6.69 1.50
CA ASP A 163 -3.01 -6.62 0.28
C ASP A 163 -1.54 -6.30 0.59
N ILE A 164 -1.24 -5.58 1.69
CA ILE A 164 0.13 -5.45 2.22
C ILE A 164 0.70 -6.83 2.61
N TYR A 165 -0.03 -7.61 3.40
CA TYR A 165 0.45 -8.94 3.82
C TYR A 165 0.63 -9.87 2.64
N GLU A 166 -0.26 -9.86 1.67
CA GLU A 166 -0.11 -10.61 0.43
C GLU A 166 1.15 -10.18 -0.35
N SER A 167 1.48 -8.90 -0.36
CA SER A 167 2.68 -8.37 -1.01
C SER A 167 3.97 -8.81 -0.30
N ILE A 168 3.97 -8.83 1.04
CA ILE A 168 5.08 -9.35 1.84
C ILE A 168 5.28 -10.86 1.59
N ASP A 169 4.20 -11.62 1.57
CA ASP A 169 4.25 -13.07 1.34
C ASP A 169 4.64 -13.41 -0.11
N GLU A 170 4.21 -12.61 -1.08
CA GLU A 170 4.64 -12.71 -2.46
C GLU A 170 6.16 -12.46 -2.60
N LEU A 171 6.71 -11.46 -1.89
CA LEU A 171 8.16 -11.24 -1.88
C LEU A 171 8.92 -12.37 -1.21
N LYS A 172 8.43 -12.93 -0.08
CA LYS A 172 9.04 -14.12 0.55
C LYS A 172 9.07 -15.29 -0.42
N TYR A 173 7.96 -15.52 -1.15
CA TYR A 173 7.87 -16.58 -2.15
C TYR A 173 8.90 -16.37 -3.27
N TYR A 174 9.02 -15.17 -3.85
CA TYR A 174 10.02 -14.91 -4.88
C TYR A 174 11.46 -14.99 -4.35
N ARG A 175 11.70 -14.61 -3.10
CA ARG A 175 13.01 -14.78 -2.46
C ARG A 175 13.42 -16.26 -2.43
N GLU A 176 12.50 -17.15 -2.12
CA GLU A 176 12.75 -18.59 -2.01
C GLU A 176 12.87 -19.28 -3.39
N HIS A 177 12.01 -18.91 -4.34
CA HIS A 177 11.83 -19.68 -5.58
C HIS A 177 12.42 -19.02 -6.82
N LEU A 178 12.67 -17.71 -6.81
CA LEU A 178 13.17 -16.97 -7.98
C LEU A 178 14.58 -16.44 -7.78
N LEU A 179 14.91 -15.95 -6.58
CA LEU A 179 16.20 -15.30 -6.31
C LEU A 179 17.19 -16.32 -5.75
N LYS A 180 18.49 -16.12 -6.11
CA LYS A 180 19.61 -16.88 -5.56
C LYS A 180 20.32 -16.04 -4.50
N VAL A 181 19.78 -16.04 -3.29
CA VAL A 181 20.28 -15.28 -2.14
C VAL A 181 20.47 -16.19 -0.94
#